data_4b0023859d82d46a9d9e13766d691fe1
#
_entry.id   4b0023859d82d46a9d9e13766d691fe1
#
_cell.length_a   1.000
_cell.length_b   1.000
_cell.length_c   1.000
_cell.angle_alpha   90.00
_cell.angle_beta   90.00
_cell.angle_gamma   90.00
#
_symmetry.space_group_name_H-M   'P 1'
#
loop_
_entity.id
_entity.type
_entity.pdbx_description
1 polymer ?
#
loop_
_entity_poly.entity_id
_entity_poly.type
_entity_poly.pdbx_seq_one_letter_code
_entity_poly.pdbx_strand_id
1 'polypeptide(L)'
;MDIKLFSNGNMKVGKNTLIFNMNSATDCPSDKLGLCALSAQCYAKSSERQYPAVLPYRRRQEKVWEITTPKDFVKAFMEVAKSKKKVAIKYLRFSEAGDFKSKADVVKMTTIARLLKKEGIITYGYTARNDLDFRGLKRVAVVQGSSFMGSNEFKPVTEFTNTNPKCNGSDCSKCTLCKLSKGSIIQG
;
A
#
# COMPACT_ATOMS: atom_id res chain seq x y z
N MET A 1 8.93 22.79 -9.84
CA MET A 1 8.91 21.46 -10.48
C MET A 1 7.90 20.61 -9.70
N ASP A 2 6.68 20.44 -10.24
CA ASP A 2 5.65 19.64 -9.57
C ASP A 2 6.07 18.18 -9.55
N ILE A 3 6.60 17.74 -8.43
CA ILE A 3 6.95 16.34 -8.23
C ILE A 3 5.64 15.59 -8.01
N LYS A 4 5.23 14.81 -9.00
CA LYS A 4 4.08 13.91 -8.86
C LYS A 4 4.35 12.93 -7.72
N LEU A 5 3.83 13.25 -6.53
CA LEU A 5 4.06 12.46 -5.32
C LEU A 5 3.21 11.19 -5.29
N PHE A 6 1.98 11.25 -5.81
CA PHE A 6 1.04 10.13 -5.81
C PHE A 6 0.77 9.63 -7.22
N SER A 7 0.74 8.31 -7.40
CA SER A 7 0.20 7.70 -8.62
C SER A 7 -1.32 7.60 -8.53
N ASN A 8 -1.99 7.73 -9.66
CA ASN A 8 -3.41 7.42 -9.74
C ASN A 8 -3.61 5.92 -9.66
N GLY A 9 -4.71 5.49 -9.05
CA GLY A 9 -5.17 4.12 -9.16
C GLY A 9 -5.44 3.77 -10.63
N ASN A 10 -5.13 2.54 -10.97
CA ASN A 10 -5.36 1.95 -12.29
C ASN A 10 -6.76 1.30 -12.34
N MET A 11 -7.08 0.65 -13.46
CA MET A 11 -8.35 -0.09 -13.60
C MET A 11 -8.52 -1.18 -12.54
N LYS A 12 -7.42 -1.82 -12.11
CA LYS A 12 -7.45 -2.89 -11.10
C LYS A 12 -7.79 -2.35 -9.70
N VAL A 13 -7.13 -1.28 -9.22
CA VAL A 13 -7.37 -0.76 -7.85
C VAL A 13 -8.43 0.33 -7.76
N GLY A 14 -8.91 0.82 -8.90
CA GLY A 14 -9.95 1.85 -9.00
C GLY A 14 -9.40 3.28 -9.07
N LYS A 15 -10.06 4.09 -9.89
CA LYS A 15 -9.67 5.50 -10.14
C LYS A 15 -9.81 6.41 -8.91
N ASN A 16 -10.58 5.97 -7.90
CA ASN A 16 -10.80 6.67 -6.63
C ASN A 16 -9.70 6.41 -5.59
N THR A 17 -8.57 5.83 -6.01
CA THR A 17 -7.43 5.50 -5.17
C THR A 17 -6.21 6.31 -5.60
N LEU A 18 -5.51 6.91 -4.66
CA LEU A 18 -4.14 7.38 -4.83
C LEU A 18 -3.16 6.39 -4.22
N ILE A 19 -2.04 6.18 -4.89
CA ILE A 19 -1.01 5.21 -4.49
C ILE A 19 0.26 5.95 -4.12
N PHE A 20 0.84 5.57 -2.99
CA PHE A 20 2.14 6.04 -2.51
C PHE A 20 3.03 4.85 -2.16
N ASN A 21 4.29 4.88 -2.60
CA ASN A 21 5.28 3.87 -2.28
C ASN A 21 6.32 4.46 -1.33
N MET A 22 6.54 3.80 -0.19
CA MET A 22 7.53 4.24 0.80
C MET A 22 8.98 4.00 0.34
N ASN A 23 9.16 3.03 -0.56
CA ASN A 23 10.43 2.75 -1.26
C ASN A 23 10.20 1.94 -2.54
N SER A 24 11.26 1.69 -3.29
CA SER A 24 11.21 0.85 -4.48
C SER A 24 11.11 -0.64 -4.14
N ALA A 25 10.75 -1.48 -5.11
CA ALA A 25 10.79 -2.92 -4.92
C ALA A 25 12.23 -3.45 -4.89
N THR A 26 13.13 -2.82 -5.65
CA THR A 26 14.57 -3.10 -5.61
C THR A 26 15.18 -2.82 -4.24
N ASP A 27 14.70 -1.80 -3.55
CA ASP A 27 15.20 -1.37 -2.24
C ASP A 27 14.30 -1.85 -1.07
N CYS A 28 13.37 -2.78 -1.33
CA CYS A 28 12.37 -3.24 -0.39
C CYS A 28 12.98 -3.87 0.88
N PRO A 29 12.69 -3.33 2.07
CA PRO A 29 13.25 -3.87 3.32
C PRO A 29 12.85 -5.31 3.59
N SER A 30 11.61 -5.69 3.33
CA SER A 30 11.13 -7.06 3.56
C SER A 30 11.85 -8.09 2.68
N ASP A 31 12.22 -7.69 1.47
CA ASP A 31 13.00 -8.51 0.57
C ASP A 31 14.44 -8.69 1.08
N LYS A 32 15.08 -7.58 1.42
CA LYS A 32 16.46 -7.57 1.94
C LYS A 32 16.61 -8.36 3.26
N LEU A 33 15.54 -8.41 4.06
CA LEU A 33 15.49 -9.15 5.33
C LEU A 33 15.03 -10.61 5.17
N GLY A 34 14.73 -11.07 3.94
CA GLY A 34 14.24 -12.42 3.70
C GLY A 34 12.83 -12.69 4.25
N LEU A 35 12.04 -11.65 4.54
CA LEU A 35 10.71 -11.78 5.14
C LEU A 35 9.60 -11.94 4.10
N CYS A 36 9.88 -11.63 2.83
CA CYS A 36 8.89 -11.69 1.77
C CYS A 36 8.94 -13.02 1.02
N ALA A 37 7.99 -13.92 1.27
CA ALA A 37 7.89 -15.20 0.57
C ALA A 37 7.65 -15.06 -0.96
N LEU A 38 7.17 -13.89 -1.41
CA LEU A 38 6.89 -13.60 -2.81
C LEU A 38 8.03 -12.85 -3.52
N SER A 39 9.21 -12.76 -2.91
CA SER A 39 10.34 -11.98 -3.42
C SER A 39 10.73 -12.37 -4.85
N ALA A 40 10.83 -13.68 -5.14
CA ALA A 40 11.19 -14.20 -6.47
C ALA A 40 10.15 -13.88 -7.55
N GLN A 41 8.87 -13.76 -7.17
CA GLN A 41 7.73 -13.51 -8.07
C GLN A 41 7.22 -12.08 -7.96
N CYS A 42 8.00 -11.16 -7.39
CA CYS A 42 7.56 -9.79 -7.13
C CYS A 42 7.28 -9.03 -8.43
N TYR A 43 5.99 -8.79 -8.71
CA TYR A 43 5.57 -8.02 -9.88
C TYR A 43 6.12 -6.60 -9.91
N ALA A 44 6.35 -6.01 -8.73
CA ALA A 44 6.87 -4.65 -8.63
C ALA A 44 8.35 -4.56 -9.05
N LYS A 45 9.17 -5.60 -8.79
CA LYS A 45 10.52 -5.72 -9.33
C LYS A 45 10.47 -5.86 -10.87
N SER A 46 9.54 -6.66 -11.39
CA SER A 46 9.34 -6.81 -12.83
C SER A 46 8.97 -5.49 -13.49
N SER A 47 8.08 -4.71 -12.88
CA SER A 47 7.71 -3.37 -13.37
C SER A 47 8.91 -2.41 -13.39
N GLU A 48 9.78 -2.45 -12.39
CA GLU A 48 10.98 -1.61 -12.32
C GLU A 48 12.01 -1.97 -13.40
N ARG A 49 12.11 -3.25 -13.78
CA ARG A 49 12.97 -3.70 -14.88
C ARG A 49 12.38 -3.34 -16.24
N GLN A 50 11.07 -3.48 -16.40
CA GLN A 50 10.39 -3.28 -17.67
C GLN A 50 10.24 -1.80 -18.05
N TYR A 51 10.04 -0.91 -17.05
CA TYR A 51 9.76 0.51 -17.28
C TYR A 51 10.82 1.39 -16.63
N PRO A 52 11.74 1.98 -17.41
CA PRO A 52 12.89 2.74 -16.87
C PRO A 52 12.51 3.91 -15.92
N ALA A 53 11.33 4.50 -16.12
CA ALA A 53 10.87 5.63 -15.29
C ALA A 53 10.35 5.20 -13.90
N VAL A 54 10.05 3.92 -13.68
CA VAL A 54 9.37 3.45 -12.46
C VAL A 54 10.31 3.46 -11.26
N LEU A 55 11.50 2.90 -11.38
CA LEU A 55 12.48 2.88 -10.29
C LEU A 55 12.88 4.29 -9.82
N PRO A 56 13.27 5.23 -10.71
CA PRO A 56 13.56 6.60 -10.30
C PRO A 56 12.36 7.30 -9.63
N TYR A 57 11.14 7.04 -10.10
CA TYR A 57 9.93 7.60 -9.52
C TYR A 57 9.73 7.09 -8.08
N ARG A 58 9.83 5.79 -7.83
CA ARG A 58 9.68 5.19 -6.50
C ARG A 58 10.77 5.66 -5.52
N ARG A 59 12.00 5.79 -5.97
CA ARG A 59 13.10 6.36 -5.18
C ARG A 59 12.88 7.83 -4.82
N ARG A 60 12.24 8.62 -5.71
CA ARG A 60 11.82 9.99 -5.34
C ARG A 60 10.72 9.99 -4.28
N GLN A 61 9.74 9.08 -4.38
CA GLN A 61 8.72 8.94 -3.32
C GLN A 61 9.36 8.58 -1.97
N GLU A 62 10.34 7.69 -1.95
CA GLU A 62 11.10 7.32 -0.77
C GLU A 62 11.81 8.52 -0.13
N LYS A 63 12.52 9.33 -0.91
CA LYS A 63 13.17 10.55 -0.41
C LYS A 63 12.16 11.53 0.19
N VAL A 64 11.02 11.71 -0.47
CA VAL A 64 9.96 12.56 0.07
C VAL A 64 9.38 11.95 1.35
N TRP A 65 9.19 10.63 1.40
CA TRP A 65 8.76 9.95 2.62
C TRP A 65 9.68 10.25 3.80
N GLU A 66 10.99 10.20 3.60
CA GLU A 66 11.98 10.42 4.66
C GLU A 66 11.88 11.82 5.27
N ILE A 67 11.74 12.87 4.44
CA ILE A 67 11.81 14.26 4.87
C ILE A 67 10.46 14.90 5.23
N THR A 68 9.35 14.36 4.73
CA THR A 68 8.03 14.97 4.88
C THR A 68 7.42 14.65 6.25
N THR A 69 6.85 15.66 6.92
CA THR A 69 6.07 15.41 8.14
C THR A 69 4.72 14.76 7.82
N PRO A 70 4.06 14.06 8.79
CA PRO A 70 2.71 13.52 8.57
C PRO A 70 1.68 14.59 8.13
N LYS A 71 1.77 15.81 8.67
CA LYS A 71 0.85 16.90 8.31
C LYS A 71 1.06 17.36 6.88
N ASP A 72 2.31 17.55 6.47
CA ASP A 72 2.65 17.99 5.10
C ASP A 72 2.29 16.91 4.08
N PHE A 73 2.50 15.63 4.42
CA PHE A 73 2.07 14.52 3.57
C PHE A 73 0.55 14.54 3.34
N VAL A 74 -0.23 14.72 4.43
CA VAL A 74 -1.69 14.79 4.34
C VAL A 74 -2.14 16.01 3.55
N LYS A 75 -1.51 17.17 3.75
CA LYS A 75 -1.76 18.38 2.96
C LYS A 75 -1.55 18.12 1.48
N ALA A 76 -0.40 17.56 1.09
CA ALA A 76 -0.10 17.22 -0.31
C ALA A 76 -1.10 16.20 -0.89
N PHE A 77 -1.50 15.18 -0.09
CA PHE A 77 -2.52 14.22 -0.50
C PHE A 77 -3.85 14.90 -0.79
N MET A 78 -4.32 15.76 0.12
CA MET A 78 -5.62 16.44 -0.02
C MET A 78 -5.63 17.43 -1.18
N GLU A 79 -4.53 18.12 -1.46
CA GLU A 79 -4.38 18.98 -2.64
C GLU A 79 -4.54 18.18 -3.93
N VAL A 80 -3.85 17.03 -4.05
CA VAL A 80 -4.00 16.14 -5.20
C VAL A 80 -5.41 15.55 -5.28
N ALA A 81 -5.99 15.13 -4.15
CA ALA A 81 -7.34 14.58 -4.12
C ALA A 81 -8.40 15.60 -4.59
N LYS A 82 -8.31 16.85 -4.11
CA LYS A 82 -9.21 17.96 -4.51
C LYS A 82 -9.05 18.35 -5.98
N SER A 83 -7.86 18.20 -6.56
CA SER A 83 -7.62 18.48 -7.98
C SER A 83 -8.35 17.53 -8.94
N LYS A 84 -8.83 16.38 -8.44
CA LYS A 84 -9.53 15.35 -9.24
C LYS A 84 -11.01 15.68 -9.43
N LYS A 85 -11.31 16.48 -10.45
CA LYS A 85 -12.68 16.94 -10.73
C LYS A 85 -13.68 15.82 -11.11
N LYS A 86 -13.20 14.74 -11.75
CA LYS A 86 -14.07 13.68 -12.31
C LYS A 86 -14.34 12.51 -11.36
N VAL A 87 -13.49 12.30 -10.36
CA VAL A 87 -13.59 11.14 -9.45
C VAL A 87 -13.16 11.57 -8.05
N ALA A 88 -14.06 11.49 -7.09
CA ALA A 88 -13.72 11.70 -5.69
C ALA A 88 -12.75 10.65 -5.20
N ILE A 89 -11.62 11.07 -4.66
CA ILE A 89 -10.63 10.17 -4.04
C ILE A 89 -11.16 9.72 -2.68
N LYS A 90 -11.20 8.41 -2.47
CA LYS A 90 -11.68 7.76 -1.23
C LYS A 90 -10.60 6.96 -0.53
N TYR A 91 -9.52 6.62 -1.23
CA TYR A 91 -8.52 5.68 -0.72
C TYR A 91 -7.09 6.20 -0.92
N LEU A 92 -6.26 5.99 0.11
CA LEU A 92 -4.81 5.96 0.01
C LEU A 92 -4.35 4.50 0.08
N ARG A 93 -3.73 3.98 -0.98
CA ARG A 93 -2.99 2.72 -0.96
C ARG A 93 -1.52 3.01 -0.69
N PHE A 94 -0.97 2.45 0.37
CA PHE A 94 0.46 2.49 0.62
C PHE A 94 1.14 1.18 0.20
N SER A 95 2.39 1.30 -0.21
CA SER A 95 3.25 0.16 -0.59
C SER A 95 2.66 -0.75 -1.66
N GLU A 96 2.39 -0.20 -2.86
CA GLU A 96 2.29 -1.04 -4.05
C GLU A 96 3.63 -1.69 -4.37
N ALA A 97 4.72 -0.99 -4.04
CA ALA A 97 6.09 -1.47 -4.05
C ALA A 97 6.80 -1.05 -2.76
N GLY A 98 7.80 -1.83 -2.36
CA GLY A 98 8.53 -1.58 -1.13
C GLY A 98 7.73 -1.92 0.13
N ASP A 99 8.30 -1.63 1.29
CA ASP A 99 7.70 -1.91 2.60
C ASP A 99 8.24 -0.97 3.68
N PHE A 100 7.76 -1.07 4.90
CA PHE A 100 8.23 -0.30 6.06
C PHE A 100 9.70 -0.60 6.37
N LYS A 101 10.54 0.44 6.50
CA LYS A 101 11.94 0.28 6.91
C LYS A 101 12.07 -0.03 8.40
N SER A 102 11.23 0.62 9.21
CA SER A 102 11.37 0.59 10.66
C SER A 102 10.04 0.86 11.39
N LYS A 103 10.07 0.73 12.72
CA LYS A 103 8.98 1.15 13.61
C LYS A 103 8.61 2.63 13.41
N ALA A 104 9.57 3.50 13.09
CA ALA A 104 9.31 4.92 12.85
C ALA A 104 8.37 5.12 11.65
N ASP A 105 8.53 4.34 10.57
CA ASP A 105 7.62 4.38 9.42
C ASP A 105 6.20 3.95 9.80
N VAL A 106 6.07 2.92 10.65
CA VAL A 106 4.75 2.48 11.12
C VAL A 106 4.07 3.58 11.93
N VAL A 107 4.81 4.26 12.81
CA VAL A 107 4.29 5.39 13.62
C VAL A 107 3.89 6.56 12.71
N LYS A 108 4.74 6.90 11.73
CA LYS A 108 4.47 7.96 10.75
C LYS A 108 3.21 7.65 9.94
N MET A 109 3.10 6.44 9.37
CA MET A 109 1.91 6.02 8.62
C MET A 109 0.66 5.97 9.50
N THR A 110 0.78 5.57 10.77
CA THR A 110 -0.33 5.59 11.73
C THR A 110 -0.87 7.00 11.92
N THR A 111 0.01 7.98 12.03
CA THR A 111 -0.38 9.40 12.17
C THR A 111 -1.04 9.92 10.91
N ILE A 112 -0.48 9.62 9.74
CA ILE A 112 -1.06 9.98 8.43
C ILE A 112 -2.46 9.36 8.28
N ALA A 113 -2.60 8.05 8.52
CA ALA A 113 -3.88 7.35 8.39
C ALA A 113 -4.95 7.90 9.34
N ARG A 114 -4.56 8.29 10.57
CA ARG A 114 -5.46 8.93 11.54
C ARG A 114 -5.95 10.29 11.03
N LEU A 115 -5.08 11.09 10.46
CA LEU A 115 -5.44 12.40 9.89
C LEU A 115 -6.33 12.22 8.67
N LEU A 116 -5.98 11.34 7.73
CA LEU A 116 -6.77 11.04 6.54
C LEU A 116 -8.15 10.47 6.88
N LYS A 117 -8.26 9.64 7.93
CA LYS A 117 -9.55 9.12 8.39
C LYS A 117 -10.51 10.22 8.82
N LYS A 118 -10.03 11.33 9.40
CA LYS A 118 -10.85 12.50 9.73
C LYS A 118 -11.40 13.20 8.50
N GLU A 119 -10.68 13.11 7.38
CA GLU A 119 -11.09 13.64 6.06
C GLU A 119 -11.94 12.62 5.25
N GLY A 120 -12.36 11.52 5.86
CA GLY A 120 -13.15 10.48 5.20
C GLY A 120 -12.35 9.58 4.24
N ILE A 121 -11.02 9.65 4.27
CA ILE A 121 -10.14 8.84 3.42
C ILE A 121 -9.75 7.55 4.15
N ILE A 122 -9.93 6.43 3.46
CA ILE A 122 -9.53 5.11 3.95
C ILE A 122 -8.11 4.81 3.50
N THR A 123 -7.24 4.50 4.45
CA THR A 123 -5.86 4.09 4.17
C THR A 123 -5.76 2.56 4.22
N TYR A 124 -5.15 1.95 3.21
CA TYR A 124 -4.90 0.51 3.18
C TYR A 124 -3.59 0.16 2.48
N GLY A 125 -3.08 -1.03 2.76
CA GLY A 125 -1.86 -1.51 2.11
C GLY A 125 -1.43 -2.89 2.58
N TYR A 126 -0.26 -3.30 2.11
CA TYR A 126 0.30 -4.62 2.34
C TYR A 126 1.67 -4.51 2.97
N THR A 127 2.04 -5.50 3.78
CA THR A 127 3.38 -5.61 4.37
C THR A 127 3.76 -7.07 4.58
N ALA A 128 5.02 -7.39 4.38
CA ALA A 128 5.63 -8.66 4.77
C ALA A 128 6.49 -8.53 6.05
N ARG A 129 6.49 -7.35 6.70
CA ARG A 129 7.23 -7.05 7.93
C ARG A 129 6.53 -7.63 9.17
N ASN A 130 6.59 -8.96 9.35
CA ASN A 130 6.05 -9.65 10.52
C ASN A 130 6.84 -9.37 11.82
N ASP A 131 8.01 -8.76 11.71
CA ASP A 131 8.89 -8.33 12.78
C ASP A 131 8.52 -6.96 13.39
N LEU A 132 7.56 -6.24 12.79
CA LEU A 132 7.10 -4.92 13.26
C LEU A 132 5.71 -4.98 13.90
N ASP A 133 5.47 -4.10 14.86
CA ASP A 133 4.16 -3.97 15.52
C ASP A 133 3.24 -3.02 14.77
N PHE A 134 2.20 -3.57 14.15
CA PHE A 134 1.19 -2.83 13.40
C PHE A 134 -0.12 -2.56 14.18
N ARG A 135 -0.22 -2.92 15.47
CA ARG A 135 -1.46 -2.76 16.25
C ARG A 135 -2.00 -1.33 16.23
N GLY A 136 -1.13 -0.34 16.32
CA GLY A 136 -1.52 1.08 16.23
C GLY A 136 -2.09 1.45 14.84
N LEU A 137 -1.43 1.02 13.78
CA LEU A 137 -1.84 1.29 12.39
C LEU A 137 -3.16 0.58 12.04
N LYS A 138 -3.35 -0.66 12.46
CA LYS A 138 -4.58 -1.44 12.24
C LYS A 138 -5.84 -0.82 12.83
N ARG A 139 -5.73 0.09 13.80
CA ARG A 139 -6.88 0.84 14.34
C ARG A 139 -7.39 1.93 13.40
N VAL A 140 -6.57 2.41 12.50
CA VAL A 140 -6.86 3.56 11.65
C VAL A 140 -6.72 3.28 10.15
N ALA A 141 -6.13 2.16 9.78
CA ALA A 141 -5.93 1.70 8.41
C ALA A 141 -6.20 0.20 8.28
N VAL A 142 -6.35 -0.28 7.06
CA VAL A 142 -6.41 -1.71 6.74
C VAL A 142 -5.02 -2.18 6.32
N VAL A 143 -4.40 -3.04 7.13
CA VAL A 143 -3.07 -3.58 6.88
C VAL A 143 -3.18 -5.07 6.62
N GLN A 144 -2.81 -5.50 5.42
CA GLN A 144 -2.78 -6.89 5.01
C GLN A 144 -1.36 -7.46 5.17
N GLY A 145 -1.22 -8.57 5.84
CA GLY A 145 0.04 -9.32 5.86
C GLY A 145 0.20 -10.10 4.56
N SER A 146 1.31 -9.92 3.87
CA SER A 146 1.50 -10.50 2.53
C SER A 146 2.38 -11.75 2.50
N SER A 147 2.82 -12.28 3.61
CA SER A 147 3.69 -13.47 3.65
C SER A 147 3.68 -14.16 5.01
N PHE A 148 2.73 -13.82 5.88
CA PHE A 148 2.64 -14.41 7.22
C PHE A 148 1.20 -14.54 7.66
N MET A 149 0.94 -15.51 8.53
CA MET A 149 -0.35 -15.71 9.16
C MET A 149 -0.55 -14.65 10.24
N GLY A 150 -1.54 -13.79 10.05
CA GLY A 150 -1.87 -12.73 10.99
C GLY A 150 -3.35 -12.40 10.95
N SER A 151 -3.78 -11.40 11.71
CA SER A 151 -5.19 -10.98 11.75
C SER A 151 -5.73 -10.44 10.43
N ASN A 152 -4.88 -10.19 9.45
CA ASN A 152 -5.23 -9.82 8.08
C ASN A 152 -4.13 -10.35 7.17
N GLU A 153 -4.22 -11.59 6.77
CA GLU A 153 -3.29 -12.17 5.80
C GLU A 153 -3.88 -12.10 4.40
N PHE A 154 -3.07 -11.62 3.44
CA PHE A 154 -3.33 -11.80 2.03
C PHE A 154 -2.41 -12.91 1.53
N LYS A 155 -2.98 -14.08 1.26
CA LYS A 155 -2.24 -15.27 0.84
C LYS A 155 -2.61 -15.64 -0.58
N PRO A 156 -1.67 -15.58 -1.54
CA PRO A 156 -1.85 -16.22 -2.83
C PRO A 156 -1.87 -17.75 -2.66
N VAL A 157 -2.81 -18.42 -3.29
CA VAL A 157 -2.92 -19.88 -3.29
C VAL A 157 -3.19 -20.38 -4.71
N THR A 158 -2.78 -21.61 -4.99
CA THR A 158 -3.07 -22.28 -6.26
C THR A 158 -4.49 -22.88 -6.27
N GLU A 159 -5.02 -23.19 -5.07
CA GLU A 159 -6.35 -23.75 -4.91
C GLU A 159 -7.12 -23.05 -3.78
N PHE A 160 -8.43 -22.85 -3.98
CA PHE A 160 -9.30 -22.24 -2.98
C PHE A 160 -9.81 -23.29 -1.98
N THR A 161 -9.61 -23.03 -0.69
CA THR A 161 -10.34 -23.72 0.38
C THR A 161 -11.63 -22.98 0.69
N ASN A 162 -12.67 -23.70 1.13
CA ASN A 162 -14.04 -23.13 1.28
C ASN A 162 -14.23 -22.17 2.47
N THR A 163 -13.21 -21.90 3.25
CA THR A 163 -13.35 -21.25 4.58
C THR A 163 -13.03 -19.77 4.65
N ASN A 164 -12.45 -19.16 3.61
CA ASN A 164 -12.01 -17.76 3.66
C ASN A 164 -12.56 -16.91 2.49
N PRO A 165 -12.72 -15.59 2.66
CA PRO A 165 -13.12 -14.71 1.58
C PRO A 165 -12.18 -14.86 0.37
N LYS A 166 -12.74 -15.20 -0.77
CA LYS A 166 -12.00 -15.47 -2.01
C LYS A 166 -11.75 -14.21 -2.78
N CYS A 167 -10.51 -14.00 -3.23
CA CYS A 167 -10.14 -12.98 -4.17
C CYS A 167 -9.73 -13.62 -5.50
N ASN A 168 -10.51 -13.38 -6.56
CA ASN A 168 -10.18 -13.86 -7.90
C ASN A 168 -9.20 -12.96 -8.68
N GLY A 169 -8.73 -11.89 -8.05
CA GLY A 169 -7.75 -10.97 -8.64
C GLY A 169 -8.23 -10.13 -9.83
N SER A 170 -9.49 -10.25 -10.26
CA SER A 170 -9.96 -9.71 -11.54
C SER A 170 -10.35 -8.24 -11.52
N ASP A 171 -11.23 -7.81 -10.62
CA ASP A 171 -11.71 -6.41 -10.59
C ASP A 171 -11.71 -5.83 -9.18
N CYS A 172 -10.58 -5.24 -8.80
CA CYS A 172 -10.45 -4.54 -7.52
C CYS A 172 -11.13 -3.16 -7.50
N SER A 173 -11.59 -2.64 -8.64
CA SER A 173 -12.24 -1.32 -8.70
C SER A 173 -13.57 -1.32 -7.97
N LYS A 174 -14.33 -2.40 -8.08
CA LYS A 174 -15.61 -2.62 -7.42
C LYS A 174 -15.48 -3.42 -6.11
N CYS A 175 -14.36 -4.13 -5.93
CA CYS A 175 -14.11 -4.96 -4.76
C CYS A 175 -13.59 -4.12 -3.59
N THR A 176 -14.10 -4.38 -2.39
CA THR A 176 -13.71 -3.70 -1.15
C THR A 176 -12.95 -4.60 -0.17
N LEU A 177 -12.73 -5.87 -0.47
CA LEU A 177 -12.13 -6.83 0.46
C LEU A 177 -10.82 -6.31 1.07
N CYS A 178 -9.79 -6.04 0.24
CA CYS A 178 -8.50 -5.56 0.72
C CYS A 178 -8.54 -4.15 1.33
N LYS A 179 -9.59 -3.38 1.01
CA LYS A 179 -9.73 -1.98 1.46
C LYS A 179 -10.44 -1.87 2.81
N LEU A 180 -11.34 -2.81 3.11
CA LEU A 180 -12.23 -2.73 4.27
C LEU A 180 -12.19 -3.98 5.17
N SER A 181 -11.75 -5.13 4.67
CA SER A 181 -11.74 -6.37 5.44
C SER A 181 -10.76 -6.29 6.61
N LYS A 182 -11.21 -6.75 7.76
CA LYS A 182 -10.38 -6.96 8.95
C LYS A 182 -9.95 -8.42 9.14
N GLY A 183 -10.36 -9.30 8.24
CA GLY A 183 -10.03 -10.72 8.24
C GLY A 183 -9.06 -11.10 7.12
N SER A 184 -8.56 -12.32 7.15
CA SER A 184 -7.67 -12.86 6.14
C SER A 184 -8.38 -13.03 4.79
N ILE A 185 -7.65 -12.81 3.70
CA ILE A 185 -8.11 -12.90 2.33
C ILE A 185 -7.22 -13.88 1.58
N ILE A 186 -7.82 -14.80 0.85
CA ILE A 186 -7.10 -15.74 -0.01
C ILE A 186 -7.28 -15.34 -1.47
N GLN A 187 -6.18 -15.24 -2.19
CA GLN A 187 -6.15 -15.00 -3.63
C GLN A 187 -5.73 -16.28 -4.35
N GLY A 188 -6.54 -16.74 -5.31
CA GLY A 188 -6.20 -17.75 -6.29
C GLY A 188 -5.89 -17.17 -7.64
#